data_682a1a53b4e3542850936d901f12b7a3
#
_entry.id   682a1a53b4e3542850936d901f12b7a3
#
_cell.length_a   1.000
_cell.length_b   1.000
_cell.length_c   1.000
_cell.angle_alpha   90.00
_cell.angle_beta   90.00
_cell.angle_gamma   90.00
#
_symmetry.space_group_name_H-M   'P 1'
#
loop_
_entity.id
_entity.type
_entity.pdbx_description
1 polymer ?
#
loop_
_entity_poly.entity_id
_entity_poly.type
_entity_poly.pdbx_seq_one_letter_code
_entity_poly.pdbx_strand_id
1 'polypeptide(L)'
;PASFDVYDVDLQMPVEECANLLVMFLACYRFDGDINFFKKEYALAENWVEYLVKYGLKPENQLCTDDFAGHLKNNINLAIKATVGIAAYAELAAAAGKIETGGKYRKIAEEFAAEILSFGKKYDHFPITWDTDDDTFSLKYNFAFDKLLKLGLFPQEVFERETDLYIGKCAKYGTPLDNRKSY
;
A
#
# COMPACT_ATOMS: atom_id res chain seq x y z
N PRO A 1 15.81 -25.83 -16.10
CA PRO A 1 15.46 -24.65 -15.36
C PRO A 1 14.51 -23.84 -16.25
N ALA A 2 13.28 -23.61 -15.79
CA ALA A 2 12.38 -22.73 -16.51
C ALA A 2 13.05 -21.36 -16.62
N SER A 3 13.14 -20.82 -17.83
CA SER A 3 13.65 -19.47 -18.04
C SER A 3 12.62 -18.53 -17.39
N PHE A 4 13.05 -17.83 -16.34
CA PHE A 4 12.24 -16.78 -15.74
C PHE A 4 12.15 -15.64 -16.74
N ASP A 5 10.97 -15.43 -17.30
CA ASP A 5 10.70 -14.29 -18.18
C ASP A 5 10.31 -13.08 -17.30
N VAL A 6 11.24 -12.15 -17.16
CA VAL A 6 11.01 -10.91 -16.37
C VAL A 6 9.92 -10.01 -16.96
N TYR A 7 9.46 -10.28 -18.17
CA TYR A 7 8.37 -9.56 -18.82
C TYR A 7 7.02 -10.27 -18.71
N ASP A 8 6.98 -11.45 -18.07
CA ASP A 8 5.72 -12.13 -17.78
C ASP A 8 4.94 -11.34 -16.73
N VAL A 9 3.79 -10.81 -17.13
CA VAL A 9 2.95 -9.95 -16.26
C VAL A 9 2.47 -10.70 -15.02
N ASP A 10 2.24 -12.00 -15.13
CA ASP A 10 1.80 -12.84 -14.00
C ASP A 10 2.89 -13.02 -12.94
N LEU A 11 4.15 -12.70 -13.29
CA LEU A 11 5.30 -12.75 -12.38
C LEU A 11 5.71 -11.36 -11.86
N GLN A 12 4.93 -10.33 -12.12
CA GLN A 12 5.21 -8.95 -11.71
C GLN A 12 4.37 -8.52 -10.51
N MET A 13 4.88 -7.54 -9.78
CA MET A 13 4.22 -6.90 -8.64
C MET A 13 4.00 -5.40 -8.88
N PRO A 14 3.33 -4.98 -9.97
CA PRO A 14 3.39 -3.58 -10.40
C PRO A 14 2.76 -2.60 -9.41
N VAL A 15 1.69 -2.95 -8.70
CA VAL A 15 1.11 -2.09 -7.66
C VAL A 15 2.06 -1.96 -6.48
N GLU A 16 2.63 -3.05 -6.03
CA GLU A 16 3.55 -3.04 -4.89
C GLU A 16 4.83 -2.27 -5.21
N GLU A 17 5.45 -2.54 -6.36
CA GLU A 17 6.72 -1.93 -6.71
C GLU A 17 6.60 -0.43 -7.00
N CYS A 18 5.56 0.00 -7.73
CA CYS A 18 5.31 1.42 -7.94
C CYS A 18 5.13 2.17 -6.61
N ALA A 19 4.37 1.59 -5.68
CA ALA A 19 4.14 2.20 -4.38
C ALA A 19 5.40 2.19 -3.50
N ASN A 20 6.15 1.08 -3.48
CA ASN A 20 7.42 0.99 -2.75
C ASN A 20 8.40 2.07 -3.19
N LEU A 21 8.56 2.28 -4.49
CA LEU A 21 9.50 3.27 -5.03
C LEU A 21 9.08 4.69 -4.66
N LEU A 22 7.79 5.03 -4.70
CA LEU A 22 7.31 6.36 -4.29
C LEU A 22 7.49 6.59 -2.78
N VAL A 23 7.23 5.57 -1.95
CA VAL A 23 7.47 5.60 -0.50
C VAL A 23 8.96 5.79 -0.20
N MET A 24 9.83 5.06 -0.91
CA MET A 24 11.29 5.20 -0.77
C MET A 24 11.76 6.59 -1.19
N PHE A 25 11.26 7.15 -2.28
CA PHE A 25 11.60 8.50 -2.71
C PHE A 25 11.25 9.53 -1.63
N LEU A 26 10.07 9.42 -1.03
CA LEU A 26 9.68 10.32 0.05
C LEU A 26 10.55 10.12 1.30
N ALA A 27 10.87 8.87 1.65
CA ALA A 27 11.74 8.57 2.77
C ALA A 27 13.15 9.17 2.58
N CYS A 28 13.74 9.01 1.39
CA CYS A 28 15.02 9.63 1.05
C CYS A 28 14.96 11.15 1.16
N TYR A 29 13.95 11.77 0.53
CA TYR A 29 13.78 13.23 0.62
C TYR A 29 13.66 13.73 2.07
N ARG A 30 12.93 13.00 2.92
CA ARG A 30 12.78 13.39 4.33
C ARG A 30 14.04 13.16 5.15
N PHE A 31 14.91 12.26 4.72
CA PHE A 31 16.17 11.95 5.39
C PHE A 31 17.25 13.01 5.09
N ASP A 32 17.44 13.39 3.83
CA ASP A 32 18.51 14.26 3.38
C ASP A 32 18.07 15.67 2.94
N GLY A 33 16.77 15.88 2.72
CA GLY A 33 16.19 17.14 2.25
C GLY A 33 16.40 17.42 0.77
N ASP A 34 17.04 16.52 0.02
CA ASP A 34 17.32 16.72 -1.41
C ASP A 34 16.17 16.21 -2.30
N ILE A 35 15.41 17.15 -2.87
CA ILE A 35 14.32 16.87 -3.81
C ILE A 35 14.80 16.67 -5.26
N ASN A 36 16.09 16.92 -5.57
CA ASN A 36 16.57 16.89 -6.95
C ASN A 36 16.52 15.47 -7.54
N PHE A 37 16.71 14.44 -6.73
CA PHE A 37 16.55 13.06 -7.18
C PHE A 37 15.14 12.81 -7.75
N PHE A 38 14.10 13.20 -7.00
CA PHE A 38 12.72 13.09 -7.48
C PHE A 38 12.46 13.92 -8.72
N LYS A 39 12.99 15.17 -8.77
CA LYS A 39 12.84 16.06 -9.94
C LYS A 39 13.43 15.44 -11.20
N LYS A 40 14.56 14.74 -11.08
CA LYS A 40 15.21 14.06 -12.19
C LYS A 40 14.36 12.90 -12.73
N GLU A 41 13.75 12.15 -11.85
CA GLU A 41 12.95 10.96 -12.17
C GLU A 41 11.43 11.26 -12.19
N TYR A 42 11.06 12.56 -12.30
CA TYR A 42 9.67 13.00 -12.16
C TYR A 42 8.72 12.29 -13.13
N ALA A 43 9.08 12.17 -14.40
CA ALA A 43 8.23 11.53 -15.41
C ALA A 43 8.00 10.05 -15.12
N LEU A 44 9.03 9.37 -14.61
CA LEU A 44 8.91 7.97 -14.21
C LEU A 44 8.01 7.82 -12.98
N ALA A 45 8.19 8.67 -11.97
CA ALA A 45 7.36 8.69 -10.77
C ALA A 45 5.89 9.03 -11.10
N GLU A 46 5.66 9.90 -12.07
CA GLU A 46 4.31 10.24 -12.57
C GLU A 46 3.64 9.01 -13.21
N ASN A 47 4.34 8.24 -14.03
CA ASN A 47 3.81 6.98 -14.56
C ASN A 47 3.44 5.99 -13.46
N TRP A 48 4.26 5.87 -12.41
CA TRP A 48 3.98 4.98 -11.28
C TRP A 48 2.72 5.41 -10.52
N VAL A 49 2.58 6.70 -10.21
CA VAL A 49 1.39 7.16 -9.48
C VAL A 49 0.12 7.04 -10.31
N GLU A 50 0.17 7.29 -11.63
CA GLU A 50 -0.97 7.09 -12.51
C GLU A 50 -1.40 5.61 -12.58
N TYR A 51 -0.43 4.71 -12.60
CA TYR A 51 -0.70 3.27 -12.49
C TYR A 51 -1.41 2.93 -11.17
N LEU A 52 -0.92 3.46 -10.04
CA LEU A 52 -1.55 3.25 -8.73
C LEU A 52 -2.97 3.80 -8.65
N VAL A 53 -3.22 4.97 -9.21
CA VAL A 53 -4.57 5.56 -9.27
C VAL A 53 -5.53 4.67 -10.05
N LYS A 54 -5.06 4.07 -11.13
CA LYS A 54 -5.89 3.23 -12.00
C LYS A 54 -6.15 1.84 -11.43
N TYR A 55 -5.16 1.23 -10.79
CA TYR A 55 -5.19 -0.19 -10.43
C TYR A 55 -4.99 -0.47 -8.94
N GLY A 56 -4.66 0.53 -8.13
CA GLY A 56 -4.19 0.31 -6.76
C GLY A 56 -5.30 0.05 -5.73
N LEU A 57 -6.50 0.61 -5.91
CA LEU A 57 -7.57 0.47 -4.91
C LEU A 57 -8.16 -0.94 -4.88
N LYS A 58 -8.37 -1.54 -6.05
CA LYS A 58 -8.83 -2.93 -6.20
C LYS A 58 -7.84 -3.68 -7.10
N PRO A 59 -6.68 -4.06 -6.56
CA PRO A 59 -5.63 -4.68 -7.35
C PRO A 59 -6.11 -5.99 -7.95
N GLU A 60 -5.88 -6.17 -9.25
CA GLU A 60 -6.15 -7.43 -9.91
C GLU A 60 -5.19 -8.52 -9.43
N ASN A 61 -5.35 -9.72 -9.95
CA ASN A 61 -4.51 -10.86 -9.59
C ASN A 61 -3.06 -10.59 -10.00
N GLN A 62 -2.21 -10.34 -9.01
CA GLN A 62 -0.78 -10.10 -9.19
C GLN A 62 -0.02 -10.56 -7.94
N LEU A 63 1.28 -10.71 -8.07
CA LEU A 63 2.16 -11.00 -6.94
C LEU A 63 2.20 -9.81 -5.96
N CYS A 64 2.43 -10.10 -4.69
CA CYS A 64 2.75 -9.13 -3.64
C CYS A 64 3.64 -9.79 -2.58
N THR A 65 4.22 -9.01 -1.68
CA THR A 65 5.18 -9.52 -0.67
C THR A 65 4.57 -10.58 0.26
N ASP A 66 3.27 -10.51 0.55
CA ASP A 66 2.56 -11.47 1.42
C ASP A 66 1.87 -12.60 0.66
N ASP A 67 2.41 -12.99 -0.45
CA ASP A 67 1.91 -13.94 -1.44
C ASP A 67 2.33 -15.40 -1.18
N PHE A 68 2.64 -15.74 0.04
CA PHE A 68 3.08 -17.11 0.42
C PHE A 68 2.05 -18.20 0.15
N ALA A 69 0.78 -17.84 0.03
CA ALA A 69 -0.32 -18.74 -0.28
C ALA A 69 -0.89 -18.51 -1.71
N GLY A 70 -0.10 -17.92 -2.60
CA GLY A 70 -0.46 -17.62 -3.99
C GLY A 70 -1.07 -16.24 -4.17
N HIS A 71 -1.33 -15.89 -5.43
CA HIS A 71 -1.87 -14.60 -5.84
C HIS A 71 -3.24 -14.35 -5.21
N LEU A 72 -3.48 -13.11 -4.82
CA LEU A 72 -4.74 -12.69 -4.22
C LEU A 72 -5.28 -11.44 -4.90
N LYS A 73 -6.34 -11.64 -5.68
CA LYS A 73 -7.09 -10.54 -6.26
C LYS A 73 -7.73 -9.69 -5.16
N ASN A 74 -7.79 -8.39 -5.39
CA ASN A 74 -8.45 -7.43 -4.50
C ASN A 74 -7.88 -7.40 -3.07
N ASN A 75 -6.56 -7.57 -2.92
CA ASN A 75 -5.86 -7.55 -1.64
C ASN A 75 -5.91 -6.17 -0.99
N ILE A 76 -6.45 -6.10 0.24
CA ILE A 76 -6.61 -4.82 0.98
C ILE A 76 -5.27 -4.27 1.45
N ASN A 77 -4.33 -5.11 1.88
CA ASN A 77 -3.01 -4.63 2.28
C ASN A 77 -2.25 -3.99 1.10
N LEU A 78 -2.44 -4.52 -0.10
CA LEU A 78 -1.89 -3.94 -1.33
C LEU A 78 -2.59 -2.62 -1.70
N ALA A 79 -3.91 -2.51 -1.48
CA ALA A 79 -4.64 -1.25 -1.65
C ALA A 79 -4.16 -0.17 -0.67
N ILE A 80 -3.86 -0.53 0.57
CA ILE A 80 -3.26 0.37 1.55
C ILE A 80 -1.88 0.84 1.07
N LYS A 81 -1.04 -0.06 0.55
CA LYS A 81 0.27 0.27 -0.03
C LYS A 81 0.13 1.29 -1.15
N ALA A 82 -0.80 1.06 -2.10
CA ALA A 82 -1.06 1.99 -3.20
C ALA A 82 -1.49 3.37 -2.70
N THR A 83 -2.39 3.41 -1.72
CA THR A 83 -2.87 4.66 -1.11
C THR A 83 -1.74 5.47 -0.49
N VAL A 84 -0.87 4.81 0.26
CA VAL A 84 0.33 5.43 0.85
C VAL A 84 1.31 5.90 -0.23
N GLY A 85 1.51 5.12 -1.29
CA GLY A 85 2.35 5.50 -2.44
C GLY A 85 1.84 6.75 -3.16
N ILE A 86 0.53 6.85 -3.38
CA ILE A 86 -0.10 8.03 -3.98
C ILE A 86 0.11 9.27 -3.11
N ALA A 87 -0.07 9.15 -1.79
CA ALA A 87 0.18 10.26 -0.86
C ALA A 87 1.66 10.65 -0.80
N ALA A 88 2.57 9.68 -0.87
CA ALA A 88 4.00 9.95 -0.95
C ALA A 88 4.36 10.76 -2.20
N TYR A 89 3.80 10.39 -3.35
CA TYR A 89 3.97 11.19 -4.58
C TYR A 89 3.41 12.60 -4.43
N ALA A 90 2.25 12.74 -3.80
CA ALA A 90 1.63 14.06 -3.58
C ALA A 90 2.55 15.01 -2.81
N GLU A 91 3.18 14.53 -1.74
CA GLU A 91 4.14 15.32 -0.96
C GLU A 91 5.42 15.65 -1.74
N LEU A 92 5.95 14.67 -2.48
CA LEU A 92 7.12 14.88 -3.34
C LEU A 92 6.85 15.92 -4.45
N ALA A 93 5.68 15.84 -5.08
CA ALA A 93 5.28 16.81 -6.11
C ALA A 93 5.16 18.21 -5.52
N ALA A 94 4.53 18.37 -4.36
CA ALA A 94 4.44 19.64 -3.66
C ALA A 94 5.83 20.19 -3.28
N ALA A 95 6.71 19.36 -2.73
CA ALA A 95 8.08 19.73 -2.39
C ALA A 95 8.92 20.11 -3.63
N ALA A 96 8.62 19.52 -4.79
CA ALA A 96 9.24 19.89 -6.07
C ALA A 96 8.70 21.19 -6.69
N GLY A 97 7.76 21.86 -6.02
CA GLY A 97 7.12 23.09 -6.48
C GLY A 97 5.86 22.89 -7.34
N LYS A 98 5.39 21.66 -7.51
CA LYS A 98 4.18 21.30 -8.27
C LYS A 98 2.96 21.20 -7.34
N ILE A 99 2.59 22.33 -6.73
CA ILE A 99 1.58 22.39 -5.66
C ILE A 99 0.22 21.86 -6.12
N GLU A 100 -0.25 22.25 -7.30
CA GLU A 100 -1.54 21.80 -7.84
C GLU A 100 -1.56 20.29 -8.07
N THR A 101 -0.48 19.75 -8.63
CA THR A 101 -0.30 18.30 -8.81
C THR A 101 -0.30 17.59 -7.46
N GLY A 102 0.45 18.10 -6.49
CA GLY A 102 0.45 17.56 -5.12
C GLY A 102 -0.94 17.56 -4.52
N GLY A 103 -1.69 18.64 -4.62
CA GLY A 103 -3.07 18.74 -4.14
C GLY A 103 -4.01 17.73 -4.81
N LYS A 104 -3.90 17.54 -6.14
CA LYS A 104 -4.69 16.55 -6.88
C LYS A 104 -4.48 15.14 -6.34
N TYR A 105 -3.23 14.70 -6.23
CA TYR A 105 -2.93 13.32 -5.80
C TYR A 105 -3.16 13.12 -4.29
N ARG A 106 -2.99 14.17 -3.48
CA ARG A 106 -3.38 14.13 -2.07
C ARG A 106 -4.87 13.81 -1.92
N LYS A 107 -5.73 14.49 -2.67
CA LYS A 107 -7.18 14.24 -2.65
C LYS A 107 -7.52 12.81 -3.08
N ILE A 108 -6.87 12.28 -4.11
CA ILE A 108 -7.07 10.89 -4.54
C ILE A 108 -6.68 9.91 -3.44
N ALA A 109 -5.55 10.12 -2.77
CA ALA A 109 -5.13 9.28 -1.65
C ALA A 109 -6.13 9.32 -0.49
N GLU A 110 -6.70 10.47 -0.19
CA GLU A 110 -7.75 10.64 0.84
C GLU A 110 -9.05 9.94 0.45
N GLU A 111 -9.43 9.97 -0.82
CA GLU A 111 -10.58 9.25 -1.35
C GLU A 111 -10.38 7.72 -1.23
N PHE A 112 -9.21 7.22 -1.57
CA PHE A 112 -8.85 5.80 -1.41
C PHE A 112 -8.87 5.39 0.07
N ALA A 113 -8.26 6.19 0.93
CA ALA A 113 -8.26 5.94 2.37
C ALA A 113 -9.70 5.92 2.93
N ALA A 114 -10.57 6.83 2.49
CA ALA A 114 -11.97 6.88 2.90
C ALA A 114 -12.75 5.61 2.47
N GLU A 115 -12.50 5.10 1.26
CA GLU A 115 -13.13 3.87 0.79
C GLU A 115 -12.65 2.65 1.60
N ILE A 116 -11.34 2.54 1.85
CA ILE A 116 -10.76 1.50 2.70
C ILE A 116 -11.36 1.55 4.11
N LEU A 117 -11.42 2.74 4.72
CA LEU A 117 -12.00 2.94 6.05
C LEU A 117 -13.49 2.57 6.09
N SER A 118 -14.25 2.98 5.08
CA SER A 118 -15.68 2.65 4.97
C SER A 118 -15.92 1.15 4.89
N PHE A 119 -15.07 0.44 4.15
CA PHE A 119 -15.11 -1.02 4.07
C PHE A 119 -14.75 -1.65 5.42
N GLY A 120 -13.66 -1.22 6.04
CA GLY A 120 -13.19 -1.76 7.32
C GLY A 120 -14.13 -1.53 8.51
N LYS A 121 -15.07 -0.57 8.41
CA LYS A 121 -16.11 -0.35 9.44
C LYS A 121 -17.16 -1.46 9.52
N LYS A 122 -17.25 -2.32 8.51
CA LYS A 122 -18.20 -3.44 8.48
C LYS A 122 -17.70 -4.64 9.29
N TYR A 123 -16.45 -4.63 9.71
CA TYR A 123 -15.76 -5.75 10.35
C TYR A 123 -15.04 -5.27 11.62
N ASP A 124 -14.72 -6.19 12.51
CA ASP A 124 -13.89 -5.90 13.69
C ASP A 124 -12.41 -5.65 13.32
N HIS A 125 -12.00 -6.03 12.11
CA HIS A 125 -10.68 -5.84 11.52
C HIS A 125 -10.79 -5.79 9.99
N PHE A 126 -9.69 -5.54 9.29
CA PHE A 126 -9.70 -5.62 7.83
C PHE A 126 -9.54 -7.05 7.34
N PRO A 127 -10.48 -7.59 6.55
CA PRO A 127 -10.31 -8.86 5.85
C PRO A 127 -9.11 -8.86 4.91
N ILE A 128 -8.75 -10.01 4.34
CA ILE A 128 -7.63 -10.11 3.39
C ILE A 128 -7.95 -9.39 2.10
N THR A 129 -9.18 -9.55 1.56
CA THR A 129 -9.60 -8.96 0.28
C THR A 129 -10.91 -8.20 0.39
N TRP A 130 -11.21 -7.38 -0.61
CA TRP A 130 -12.49 -6.67 -0.73
C TRP A 130 -13.69 -7.60 -0.91
N ASP A 131 -13.47 -8.82 -1.37
CA ASP A 131 -14.52 -9.76 -1.78
C ASP A 131 -14.86 -10.79 -0.70
N THR A 132 -14.18 -10.75 0.46
CA THR A 132 -14.42 -11.70 1.55
C THR A 132 -15.43 -11.17 2.53
N ASP A 133 -16.42 -12.01 2.86
CA ASP A 133 -17.41 -11.78 3.91
C ASP A 133 -17.09 -12.55 5.20
N ASP A 134 -15.93 -13.17 5.27
CA ASP A 134 -15.53 -14.07 6.35
C ASP A 134 -14.53 -13.43 7.33
N ASP A 135 -14.20 -14.16 8.38
CA ASP A 135 -13.26 -13.77 9.43
C ASP A 135 -11.79 -13.97 9.01
N THR A 136 -11.47 -13.68 7.73
CA THR A 136 -10.08 -13.74 7.27
C THR A 136 -9.30 -12.53 7.76
N PHE A 137 -8.03 -12.71 8.08
CA PHE A 137 -7.12 -11.60 8.36
C PHE A 137 -5.76 -11.80 7.68
N SER A 138 -5.08 -10.71 7.44
CA SER A 138 -3.63 -10.66 7.19
C SER A 138 -3.02 -9.46 7.89
N LEU A 139 -1.71 -9.48 8.13
CA LEU A 139 -1.03 -8.32 8.67
C LEU A 139 -1.11 -7.15 7.70
N LYS A 140 -1.70 -6.04 8.12
CA LYS A 140 -1.82 -4.80 7.33
C LYS A 140 -0.60 -3.89 7.58
N TYR A 141 0.61 -4.46 7.45
CA TYR A 141 1.87 -3.77 7.74
C TYR A 141 2.06 -2.48 6.94
N ASN A 142 1.37 -2.32 5.82
CA ASN A 142 1.46 -1.11 5.01
C ASN A 142 0.88 0.14 5.70
N PHE A 143 0.04 -0.01 6.71
CA PHE A 143 -0.36 1.10 7.58
C PHE A 143 0.83 1.76 8.29
N ALA A 144 1.91 1.00 8.56
CA ALA A 144 3.09 1.54 9.22
C ALA A 144 3.74 2.68 8.43
N PHE A 145 3.69 2.65 7.10
CA PHE A 145 4.25 3.73 6.27
C PHE A 145 3.48 5.04 6.40
N ASP A 146 2.16 5.00 6.56
CA ASP A 146 1.37 6.20 6.86
C ASP A 146 1.85 6.87 8.15
N LYS A 147 2.05 6.07 9.19
CA LYS A 147 2.50 6.56 10.50
C LYS A 147 3.96 7.03 10.49
N LEU A 148 4.87 6.24 9.91
CA LEU A 148 6.30 6.56 9.84
C LEU A 148 6.56 7.82 9.00
N LEU A 149 5.87 7.94 7.88
CA LEU A 149 5.96 9.08 6.98
C LEU A 149 5.00 10.22 7.35
N LYS A 150 4.22 10.09 8.43
CA LYS A 150 3.29 11.11 8.92
C LYS A 150 2.36 11.65 7.83
N LEU A 151 1.84 10.75 6.97
CA LEU A 151 0.98 11.14 5.86
C LEU A 151 -0.44 11.50 6.35
N GLY A 152 -0.88 10.93 7.49
CA GLY A 152 -2.15 11.26 8.13
C GLY A 152 -3.38 10.86 7.32
N LEU A 153 -3.31 9.70 6.67
CA LEU A 153 -4.42 9.14 5.86
C LEU A 153 -5.39 8.34 6.71
N PHE A 154 -4.87 7.65 7.73
CA PHE A 154 -5.64 6.73 8.56
C PHE A 154 -5.67 7.20 10.02
N PRO A 155 -6.85 7.17 10.67
CA PRO A 155 -6.99 7.59 12.06
C PRO A 155 -6.33 6.59 13.03
N GLN A 156 -5.98 7.08 14.22
CA GLN A 156 -5.25 6.31 15.23
C GLN A 156 -5.98 5.02 15.63
N GLU A 157 -7.31 5.04 15.68
CA GLU A 157 -8.15 3.89 16.06
C GLU A 157 -7.98 2.69 15.12
N VAL A 158 -7.62 2.94 13.86
CA VAL A 158 -7.32 1.87 12.90
C VAL A 158 -6.05 1.13 13.28
N PHE A 159 -5.01 1.85 13.64
CA PHE A 159 -3.74 1.25 14.05
C PHE A 159 -3.90 0.47 15.36
N GLU A 160 -4.66 1.00 16.31
CA GLU A 160 -4.92 0.36 17.59
C GLU A 160 -5.70 -0.95 17.38
N ARG A 161 -6.80 -0.89 16.65
CA ARG A 161 -7.63 -2.05 16.34
C ARG A 161 -6.85 -3.19 15.66
N GLU A 162 -6.08 -2.89 14.64
CA GLU A 162 -5.28 -3.89 13.94
C GLU A 162 -4.15 -4.43 14.84
N THR A 163 -3.52 -3.58 15.64
CA THR A 163 -2.49 -4.00 16.59
C THR A 163 -3.04 -4.93 17.67
N ASP A 164 -4.20 -4.62 18.23
CA ASP A 164 -4.87 -5.45 19.23
C ASP A 164 -5.21 -6.85 18.67
N LEU A 165 -5.70 -6.88 17.42
CA LEU A 165 -5.91 -8.15 16.72
C LEU A 165 -4.60 -8.95 16.62
N TYR A 166 -3.51 -8.31 16.19
CA TYR A 166 -2.22 -9.00 15.99
C TYR A 166 -1.63 -9.52 17.31
N ILE A 167 -1.76 -8.75 18.37
CA ILE A 167 -1.35 -9.18 19.72
C ILE A 167 -2.18 -10.38 20.15
N GLY A 168 -3.50 -10.36 19.93
CA GLY A 168 -4.40 -11.47 20.25
C GLY A 168 -4.13 -12.75 19.45
N LYS A 169 -3.54 -12.63 18.25
CA LYS A 169 -3.14 -13.77 17.40
C LYS A 169 -1.69 -14.22 17.63
N CYS A 170 -0.95 -13.56 18.51
CA CYS A 170 0.45 -13.88 18.76
C CYS A 170 0.60 -15.28 19.38
N ALA A 171 1.50 -16.07 18.80
CA ALA A 171 1.80 -17.44 19.20
C ALA A 171 3.28 -17.58 19.60
N LYS A 172 3.72 -18.80 19.90
CA LYS A 172 5.11 -19.10 20.33
C LYS A 172 6.19 -18.48 19.41
N TYR A 173 5.93 -18.40 18.13
CA TYR A 173 6.89 -17.93 17.11
C TYR A 173 6.53 -16.55 16.53
N GLY A 174 5.59 -15.84 17.11
CA GLY A 174 5.10 -14.53 16.65
C GLY A 174 3.68 -14.59 16.09
N THR A 175 3.24 -13.47 15.53
CA THR A 175 1.94 -13.37 14.88
C THR A 175 2.00 -13.99 13.48
N PRO A 176 1.07 -14.88 13.09
CA PRO A 176 1.03 -15.39 11.73
C PRO A 176 0.73 -14.26 10.73
N LEU A 177 1.25 -14.39 9.51
CA LEU A 177 1.06 -13.41 8.45
C LEU A 177 -0.43 -13.26 8.10
N ASP A 178 -1.14 -14.38 8.03
CA ASP A 178 -2.57 -14.45 7.77
C ASP A 178 -3.18 -15.71 8.40
N ASN A 179 -4.50 -15.91 8.26
CA ASN A 179 -5.19 -17.11 8.74
C ASN A 179 -5.69 -18.01 7.60
N ARG A 180 -5.17 -17.83 6.39
CA ARG A 180 -5.49 -18.77 5.30
C ARG A 180 -4.93 -20.16 5.64
N LYS A 181 -5.71 -21.16 5.30
CA LYS A 181 -5.22 -22.55 5.40
C LYS A 181 -4.20 -22.77 4.27
N SER A 182 -3.07 -23.43 4.59
CA SER A 182 -2.10 -23.85 3.58
C SER A 182 -2.81 -24.66 2.48
N TYR A 183 -2.48 -24.40 1.25
CA TYR A 183 -2.95 -25.09 0.05
C TYR A 183 -2.16 -26.35 -0.22
#